data_19b4759f4ba2c14350fa81690c8deaa2
#
_entry.id   19b4759f4ba2c14350fa81690c8deaa2
#
_cell.length_a   1.000
_cell.length_b   1.000
_cell.length_c   1.000
_cell.angle_alpha   90.00
_cell.angle_beta   90.00
_cell.angle_gamma   90.00
#
_symmetry.space_group_name_H-M   'P 1'
#
loop_
_entity.id
_entity.type
_entity.pdbx_description
1 polymer ?
#
loop_
_entity_poly.entity_id
_entity_poly.type
_entity_poly.pdbx_seq_one_letter_code
_entity_poly.pdbx_strand_id
1 'polypeptide(L)'
;RQVAKVLGVVMNGIYEFLDMFGIASIGLAIILFTIIIKALMLPLSIKQQKFTKLNSIMAPELQQVQKKYANLDKSSPKYNEMLLKQNEEMKEVYAKYGTSPTGGCVQMLIQMPILFALYRVIYNMPAYVTRIRDAFGVIADSIIASGKVSEIQNLKVAAAYARNFAIDERNAVIDVLYVMNNKDLAAYATGHEDVLEQISHFNNFLGINIANSPSFMISDAWNAEGGPQILLIIAALLIPLLSAFTQWLNVKLMPQQAQQDDKNVSDQQASMQQSMKTVSYTHLRAHETLRH
;
A
#
# COMPACT_ATOMS: atom_id res chain seq x y z
N ARG A 1 12.00 11.56 -0.93
CA ARG A 1 11.78 12.21 -2.24
C ARG A 1 12.67 11.60 -3.35
N GLN A 2 13.97 11.35 -3.13
CA GLN A 2 14.87 10.81 -4.17
C GLN A 2 14.45 9.43 -4.66
N VAL A 3 14.10 8.50 -3.75
CA VAL A 3 13.62 7.15 -4.11
C VAL A 3 12.38 7.23 -4.99
N ALA A 4 11.41 8.10 -4.66
CA ALA A 4 10.20 8.28 -5.46
C ALA A 4 10.50 8.85 -6.87
N LYS A 5 11.52 9.70 -7.03
CA LYS A 5 11.94 10.18 -8.36
C LYS A 5 12.49 9.03 -9.22
N VAL A 6 13.38 8.20 -8.65
CA VAL A 6 13.93 7.04 -9.38
C VAL A 6 12.82 6.08 -9.78
N LEU A 7 11.92 5.76 -8.84
CA LEU A 7 10.76 4.90 -9.11
C LEU A 7 9.82 5.52 -10.15
N GLY A 8 9.66 6.84 -10.14
CA GLY A 8 8.87 7.57 -11.12
C GLY A 8 9.45 7.48 -12.54
N VAL A 9 10.77 7.59 -12.69
CA VAL A 9 11.43 7.41 -13.99
C VAL A 9 11.20 5.99 -14.54
N VAL A 10 11.30 4.97 -13.66
CA VAL A 10 11.01 3.58 -14.05
C VAL A 10 9.55 3.42 -14.48
N MET A 11 8.61 4.02 -13.73
CA MET A 11 7.18 3.97 -14.05
C MET A 11 6.90 4.63 -15.41
N ASN A 12 7.45 5.82 -15.65
CA ASN A 12 7.29 6.53 -16.92
C ASN A 12 7.84 5.70 -18.09
N GLY A 13 9.05 5.14 -17.95
CA GLY A 13 9.66 4.30 -18.97
C GLY A 13 8.84 3.03 -19.28
N ILE A 14 8.25 2.40 -18.26
CA ILE A 14 7.33 1.25 -18.45
C ILE A 14 6.08 1.70 -19.22
N TYR A 15 5.51 2.83 -18.84
CA TYR A 15 4.30 3.34 -19.48
C TYR A 15 4.55 3.69 -20.94
N GLU A 16 5.62 4.41 -21.26
CA GLU A 16 6.03 4.74 -22.62
C GLU A 16 6.31 3.48 -23.46
N PHE A 17 6.97 2.48 -22.85
CA PHE A 17 7.19 1.20 -23.50
C PHE A 17 5.88 0.49 -23.88
N LEU A 18 4.91 0.43 -22.96
CA LEU A 18 3.59 -0.16 -23.23
C LEU A 18 2.84 0.61 -24.32
N ASP A 19 2.93 1.93 -24.30
CA ASP A 19 2.28 2.81 -25.25
C ASP A 19 2.82 2.61 -26.69
N MET A 20 4.11 2.32 -26.86
CA MET A 20 4.69 1.97 -28.18
C MET A 20 4.03 0.76 -28.82
N PHE A 21 3.45 -0.15 -28.01
CA PHE A 21 2.69 -1.31 -28.48
C PHE A 21 1.18 -1.06 -28.58
N GLY A 22 0.73 0.19 -28.33
CA GLY A 22 -0.68 0.55 -28.30
C GLY A 22 -1.44 0.04 -27.06
N ILE A 23 -0.72 -0.39 -26.01
CA ILE A 23 -1.30 -0.92 -24.76
C ILE A 23 -1.09 0.10 -23.65
N ALA A 24 -1.63 1.29 -23.80
CA ALA A 24 -1.54 2.35 -22.82
C ALA A 24 -2.50 2.09 -21.63
N SER A 25 -2.14 1.15 -20.75
CA SER A 25 -2.93 0.80 -19.57
C SER A 25 -2.16 1.04 -18.27
N ILE A 26 -2.72 1.87 -17.38
CA ILE A 26 -2.15 2.13 -16.05
C ILE A 26 -2.09 0.83 -15.23
N GLY A 27 -3.11 -0.02 -15.31
CA GLY A 27 -3.13 -1.30 -14.59
C GLY A 27 -1.98 -2.21 -14.97
N LEU A 28 -1.70 -2.35 -16.28
CA LEU A 28 -0.59 -3.16 -16.77
C LEU A 28 0.76 -2.54 -16.38
N ALA A 29 0.87 -1.21 -16.46
CA ALA A 29 2.08 -0.50 -16.03
C ALA A 29 2.37 -0.74 -14.54
N ILE A 30 1.37 -0.70 -13.66
CA ILE A 30 1.51 -1.01 -12.23
C ILE A 30 1.97 -2.46 -12.01
N ILE A 31 1.43 -3.42 -12.76
CA ILE A 31 1.83 -4.83 -12.65
C ILE A 31 3.30 -5.00 -13.04
N LEU A 32 3.71 -4.51 -14.21
CA LEU A 32 5.10 -4.61 -14.66
C LEU A 32 6.06 -3.89 -13.71
N PHE A 33 5.69 -2.69 -13.27
CA PHE A 33 6.44 -1.94 -12.28
C PHE A 33 6.63 -2.74 -10.98
N THR A 34 5.55 -3.36 -10.49
CA THR A 34 5.60 -4.20 -9.29
C THR A 34 6.52 -5.41 -9.48
N ILE A 35 6.47 -6.07 -10.64
CA ILE A 35 7.35 -7.20 -10.98
C ILE A 35 8.81 -6.76 -10.97
N ILE A 36 9.14 -5.65 -11.62
CA ILE A 36 10.50 -5.11 -11.68
C ILE A 36 11.02 -4.78 -10.27
N ILE A 37 10.23 -4.08 -9.46
CA ILE A 37 10.62 -3.75 -8.08
C ILE A 37 10.79 -5.01 -7.23
N LYS A 38 9.90 -6.00 -7.36
CA LYS A 38 10.03 -7.28 -6.65
C LYS A 38 11.26 -8.07 -7.10
N ALA A 39 11.57 -8.07 -8.38
CA ALA A 39 12.78 -8.71 -8.92
C ALA A 39 14.05 -8.02 -8.37
N LEU A 40 14.07 -6.69 -8.34
CA LEU A 40 15.18 -5.93 -7.76
C LEU A 40 15.37 -6.21 -6.26
N MET A 41 14.26 -6.41 -5.54
CA MET A 41 14.29 -6.73 -4.11
C MET A 41 14.49 -8.23 -3.81
N LEU A 42 14.54 -9.09 -4.81
CA LEU A 42 14.64 -10.53 -4.64
C LEU A 42 15.81 -10.97 -3.74
N PRO A 43 17.05 -10.47 -3.91
CA PRO A 43 18.16 -10.89 -3.04
C PRO A 43 17.93 -10.53 -1.56
N LEU A 44 17.28 -9.40 -1.30
CA LEU A 44 16.91 -8.99 0.05
C LEU A 44 15.81 -9.88 0.62
N SER A 45 14.81 -10.21 -0.20
CA SER A 45 13.69 -11.11 0.18
C SER A 45 14.18 -12.52 0.50
N ILE A 46 15.19 -13.05 -0.22
CA ILE A 46 15.80 -14.35 0.07
C ILE A 46 16.49 -14.33 1.44
N LYS A 47 17.24 -13.26 1.74
CA LYS A 47 17.87 -13.12 3.06
C LYS A 47 16.84 -13.07 4.19
N GLN A 48 15.72 -12.37 3.97
CA GLN A 48 14.61 -12.30 4.92
C GLN A 48 13.96 -13.67 5.15
N GLN A 49 13.71 -14.44 4.09
CA GLN A 49 13.14 -15.80 4.21
C GLN A 49 14.06 -16.73 4.98
N LYS A 50 15.38 -16.67 4.75
CA LYS A 50 16.38 -17.42 5.51
C LYS A 50 16.32 -17.04 7.00
N PHE A 51 16.26 -15.75 7.31
CA PHE A 51 16.13 -15.26 8.69
C PHE A 51 14.83 -15.76 9.34
N THR A 52 13.69 -15.69 8.64
CA THR A 52 12.40 -16.20 9.13
C THR A 52 12.44 -17.70 9.41
N LYS A 53 13.08 -18.48 8.54
CA LYS A 53 13.28 -19.91 8.75
C LYS A 53 14.17 -20.20 9.97
N LEU A 54 15.27 -19.47 10.14
CA LEU A 54 16.12 -19.59 11.32
C LEU A 54 15.35 -19.24 12.60
N ASN A 55 14.54 -18.20 12.59
CA ASN A 55 13.69 -17.84 13.73
C ASN A 55 12.72 -18.96 14.13
N SER A 56 12.12 -19.66 13.16
CA SER A 56 11.24 -20.78 13.49
C SER A 56 11.99 -21.99 14.08
N ILE A 57 13.25 -22.21 13.68
CA ILE A 57 14.11 -23.23 14.25
C ILE A 57 14.55 -22.87 15.69
N MET A 58 14.88 -21.60 15.93
CA MET A 58 15.30 -21.10 17.24
C MET A 58 14.12 -20.91 18.22
N ALA A 59 12.88 -20.82 17.72
CA ALA A 59 11.72 -20.51 18.54
C ALA A 59 11.58 -21.36 19.82
N PRO A 60 11.78 -22.71 19.80
CA PRO A 60 11.69 -23.51 21.02
C PRO A 60 12.76 -23.18 22.05
N GLU A 61 14.01 -22.89 21.64
CA GLU A 61 15.08 -22.49 22.57
C GLU A 61 14.81 -21.10 23.15
N LEU A 62 14.37 -20.15 22.34
CA LEU A 62 13.98 -18.81 22.80
C LEU A 62 12.80 -18.87 23.79
N GLN A 63 11.83 -19.76 23.55
CA GLN A 63 10.73 -19.97 24.48
C GLN A 63 11.20 -20.57 25.82
N GLN A 64 12.17 -21.47 25.83
CA GLN A 64 12.75 -22.00 27.07
C GLN A 64 13.39 -20.89 27.91
N VAL A 65 14.19 -20.01 27.26
CA VAL A 65 14.74 -18.83 27.93
C VAL A 65 13.64 -17.92 28.46
N GLN A 66 12.61 -17.63 27.69
CA GLN A 66 11.49 -16.79 28.13
C GLN A 66 10.74 -17.41 29.30
N LYS A 67 10.46 -18.71 29.28
CA LYS A 67 9.78 -19.44 30.37
C LYS A 67 10.60 -19.40 31.67
N LYS A 68 11.93 -19.52 31.60
CA LYS A 68 12.83 -19.43 32.75
C LYS A 68 12.67 -18.10 33.52
N TYR A 69 12.35 -17.03 32.80
CA TYR A 69 12.21 -15.69 33.33
C TYR A 69 10.76 -15.17 33.37
N ALA A 70 9.76 -16.02 33.11
CA ALA A 70 8.36 -15.62 32.99
C ALA A 70 7.74 -15.08 34.30
N ASN A 71 8.22 -15.57 35.45
CA ASN A 71 7.68 -15.23 36.78
C ASN A 71 8.52 -14.19 37.51
N LEU A 72 9.16 -13.27 36.79
CA LEU A 72 9.93 -12.19 37.37
C LEU A 72 9.00 -11.19 38.07
N ASP A 73 9.19 -11.04 39.39
CA ASP A 73 8.51 -10.01 40.16
C ASP A 73 9.09 -8.64 39.80
N LYS A 74 8.27 -7.78 39.21
CA LYS A 74 8.65 -6.40 38.81
C LYS A 74 8.99 -5.52 40.00
N SER A 75 8.53 -5.89 41.19
CA SER A 75 8.79 -5.16 42.45
C SER A 75 10.15 -5.57 43.07
N SER A 76 10.79 -6.62 42.55
CA SER A 76 12.06 -7.09 43.09
C SER A 76 13.23 -6.15 42.75
N PRO A 77 14.12 -5.83 43.71
CA PRO A 77 15.35 -5.08 43.45
C PRO A 77 16.24 -5.73 42.38
N LYS A 78 16.11 -7.03 42.19
CA LYS A 78 16.90 -7.81 41.21
C LYS A 78 16.22 -7.91 39.83
N TYR A 79 15.07 -7.27 39.64
CA TYR A 79 14.33 -7.36 38.35
C TYR A 79 15.21 -6.98 37.15
N ASN A 80 15.88 -5.85 37.23
CA ASN A 80 16.73 -5.35 36.13
C ASN A 80 17.92 -6.28 35.86
N GLU A 81 18.55 -6.86 36.89
CA GLU A 81 19.64 -7.83 36.75
C GLU A 81 19.16 -9.09 36.03
N MET A 82 17.98 -9.61 36.40
CA MET A 82 17.42 -10.80 35.78
C MET A 82 16.97 -10.54 34.35
N LEU A 83 16.48 -9.34 34.05
CA LEU A 83 16.14 -8.92 32.69
C LEU A 83 17.39 -8.85 31.78
N LEU A 84 18.51 -8.35 32.32
CA LEU A 84 19.78 -8.34 31.61
C LEU A 84 20.26 -9.79 31.31
N LYS A 85 20.21 -10.68 32.31
CA LYS A 85 20.54 -12.11 32.10
C LYS A 85 19.66 -12.78 31.06
N GLN A 86 18.36 -12.52 31.08
CA GLN A 86 17.44 -12.99 30.03
C GLN A 86 17.87 -12.51 28.63
N ASN A 87 18.21 -11.24 28.50
CA ASN A 87 18.65 -10.67 27.23
C ASN A 87 20.01 -11.26 26.78
N GLU A 88 20.91 -11.55 27.69
CA GLU A 88 22.18 -12.22 27.39
C GLU A 88 21.96 -13.65 26.92
N GLU A 89 21.18 -14.46 27.64
CA GLU A 89 20.84 -15.82 27.20
C GLU A 89 20.12 -15.83 25.84
N MET A 90 19.22 -14.88 25.58
CA MET A 90 18.59 -14.73 24.27
C MET A 90 19.63 -14.42 23.18
N LYS A 91 20.60 -13.50 23.45
CA LYS A 91 21.68 -13.20 22.50
C LYS A 91 22.56 -14.42 22.22
N GLU A 92 22.84 -15.25 23.23
CA GLU A 92 23.60 -16.50 23.05
C GLU A 92 22.88 -17.45 22.10
N VAL A 93 21.54 -17.62 22.25
CA VAL A 93 20.75 -18.42 21.31
C VAL A 93 20.87 -17.86 19.88
N TYR A 94 20.74 -16.56 19.68
CA TYR A 94 20.91 -15.95 18.36
C TYR A 94 22.31 -16.15 17.80
N ALA A 95 23.35 -16.00 18.65
CA ALA A 95 24.75 -16.18 18.26
C ALA A 95 25.03 -17.65 17.85
N LYS A 96 24.46 -18.64 18.53
CA LYS A 96 24.57 -20.05 18.20
C LYS A 96 24.11 -20.35 16.77
N TYR A 97 23.10 -19.64 16.29
CA TYR A 97 22.57 -19.79 14.92
C TYR A 97 23.14 -18.77 13.93
N GLY A 98 24.18 -18.02 14.31
CA GLY A 98 24.85 -17.04 13.43
C GLY A 98 23.97 -15.87 13.00
N THR A 99 23.02 -15.46 13.83
CA THR A 99 22.07 -14.39 13.54
C THR A 99 22.00 -13.37 14.69
N SER A 100 21.20 -12.33 14.55
CA SER A 100 21.03 -11.31 15.59
C SER A 100 19.55 -11.01 15.84
N PRO A 101 19.17 -10.56 17.06
CA PRO A 101 17.81 -10.16 17.36
C PRO A 101 17.29 -9.03 16.46
N THR A 102 18.19 -8.20 15.95
CA THR A 102 17.87 -7.03 15.11
C THR A 102 17.65 -7.39 13.63
N GLY A 103 17.97 -8.63 13.21
CA GLY A 103 17.89 -9.04 11.80
C GLY A 103 16.50 -8.86 11.17
N GLY A 104 15.43 -9.07 11.94
CA GLY A 104 14.05 -8.84 11.49
C GLY A 104 13.68 -7.36 11.38
N CYS A 105 14.16 -6.52 12.30
CA CYS A 105 13.84 -5.09 12.31
C CYS A 105 14.49 -4.34 11.15
N VAL A 106 15.71 -4.71 10.77
CA VAL A 106 16.45 -4.10 9.65
C VAL A 106 15.65 -4.21 8.35
N GLN A 107 15.00 -5.35 8.12
CA GLN A 107 14.15 -5.55 6.95
C GLN A 107 13.00 -4.54 6.92
N MET A 108 12.32 -4.33 8.05
CA MET A 108 11.21 -3.39 8.14
C MET A 108 11.66 -1.95 7.88
N LEU A 109 12.84 -1.57 8.38
CA LEU A 109 13.44 -0.25 8.16
C LEU A 109 13.75 0.01 6.68
N ILE A 110 14.18 -1.00 5.93
CA ILE A 110 14.45 -0.89 4.49
C ILE A 110 13.13 -0.89 3.70
N GLN A 111 12.17 -1.71 4.08
CA GLN A 111 10.89 -1.86 3.37
C GLN A 111 10.01 -0.61 3.45
N MET A 112 9.97 0.07 4.62
CA MET A 112 9.09 1.23 4.82
C MET A 112 9.34 2.39 3.86
N PRO A 113 10.60 2.88 3.65
CA PRO A 113 10.85 3.95 2.68
C PRO A 113 10.44 3.58 1.24
N ILE A 114 10.63 2.31 0.87
CA ILE A 114 10.24 1.80 -0.45
C ILE A 114 8.73 1.80 -0.59
N LEU A 115 8.02 1.30 0.43
CA LEU A 115 6.55 1.29 0.46
C LEU A 115 5.98 2.70 0.32
N PHE A 116 6.48 3.67 1.10
CA PHE A 116 6.04 5.06 1.01
C PHE A 116 6.35 5.69 -0.36
N ALA A 117 7.48 5.32 -0.97
CA ALA A 117 7.82 5.81 -2.29
C ALA A 117 6.91 5.21 -3.38
N LEU A 118 6.57 3.91 -3.29
CA LEU A 118 5.60 3.24 -4.17
C LEU A 118 4.22 3.88 -4.05
N TYR A 119 3.72 4.07 -2.83
CA TYR A 119 2.48 4.77 -2.58
C TYR A 119 2.47 6.15 -3.25
N ARG A 120 3.53 6.92 -3.06
CA ARG A 120 3.64 8.26 -3.65
C ARG A 120 3.58 8.25 -5.17
N VAL A 121 4.22 7.27 -5.83
CA VAL A 121 4.21 7.15 -7.29
C VAL A 121 2.82 6.76 -7.81
N ILE A 122 2.17 5.79 -7.16
CA ILE A 122 0.86 5.29 -7.60
C ILE A 122 -0.24 6.33 -7.36
N TYR A 123 -0.25 6.98 -6.20
CA TYR A 123 -1.28 7.99 -5.87
C TYR A 123 -1.12 9.32 -6.61
N ASN A 124 0.08 9.62 -7.09
CA ASN A 124 0.34 10.84 -7.85
C ASN A 124 0.91 10.49 -9.24
N MET A 125 0.29 9.55 -9.93
CA MET A 125 0.73 9.08 -11.24
C MET A 125 0.97 10.22 -12.25
N PRO A 126 0.12 11.26 -12.34
CA PRO A 126 0.36 12.39 -13.24
C PRO A 126 1.68 13.14 -12.98
N ALA A 127 2.18 13.13 -11.73
CA ALA A 127 3.45 13.76 -11.40
C ALA A 127 4.67 12.98 -11.96
N TYR A 128 4.48 11.73 -12.37
CA TYR A 128 5.55 10.84 -12.81
C TYR A 128 5.40 10.34 -14.24
N VAL A 129 4.18 10.25 -14.77
CA VAL A 129 3.88 9.77 -16.12
C VAL A 129 3.40 10.94 -16.96
N THR A 130 4.24 11.37 -17.88
CA THR A 130 4.02 12.60 -18.69
C THR A 130 2.70 12.54 -19.46
N ARG A 131 2.40 11.44 -20.11
CA ARG A 131 1.20 11.28 -20.93
C ARG A 131 -0.09 11.38 -20.13
N ILE A 132 -0.11 10.83 -18.92
CA ILE A 132 -1.26 10.96 -18.00
C ILE A 132 -1.40 12.40 -17.55
N ARG A 133 -0.30 13.05 -17.17
CA ARG A 133 -0.30 14.46 -16.79
C ARG A 133 -0.83 15.35 -17.90
N ASP A 134 -0.42 15.11 -19.14
CA ASP A 134 -0.81 15.94 -20.26
C ASP A 134 -2.31 15.78 -20.58
N ALA A 135 -2.84 14.55 -20.52
CA ALA A 135 -4.27 14.31 -20.71
C ALA A 135 -5.13 15.03 -19.63
N PHE A 136 -4.83 14.83 -18.34
CA PHE A 136 -5.52 15.54 -17.26
C PHE A 136 -5.26 17.06 -17.31
N GLY A 137 -4.10 17.48 -17.84
CA GLY A 137 -3.70 18.87 -18.00
C GLY A 137 -4.64 19.66 -18.89
N VAL A 138 -5.15 19.07 -19.97
CA VAL A 138 -6.12 19.71 -20.88
C VAL A 138 -7.39 20.11 -20.11
N ILE A 139 -7.93 19.19 -19.30
CA ILE A 139 -9.13 19.44 -18.49
C ILE A 139 -8.81 20.49 -17.42
N ALA A 140 -7.66 20.37 -16.75
CA ALA A 140 -7.23 21.31 -15.71
C ALA A 140 -7.09 22.74 -16.27
N ASP A 141 -6.48 22.89 -17.44
CA ASP A 141 -6.31 24.20 -18.09
C ASP A 141 -7.66 24.83 -18.46
N SER A 142 -8.64 24.04 -18.89
CA SER A 142 -10.01 24.49 -19.14
C SER A 142 -10.71 24.97 -17.86
N ILE A 143 -10.55 24.24 -16.75
CA ILE A 143 -11.11 24.60 -15.44
C ILE A 143 -10.50 25.92 -14.94
N ILE A 144 -9.19 26.08 -15.07
CA ILE A 144 -8.48 27.32 -14.67
C ILE A 144 -8.93 28.50 -15.54
N ALA A 145 -9.00 28.33 -16.85
CA ALA A 145 -9.45 29.35 -17.78
C ALA A 145 -10.90 29.79 -17.53
N SER A 146 -11.75 28.86 -17.08
CA SER A 146 -13.16 29.17 -16.74
C SER A 146 -13.35 29.73 -15.32
N GLY A 147 -12.29 29.87 -14.52
CA GLY A 147 -12.36 30.40 -13.15
C GLY A 147 -13.02 29.45 -12.13
N LYS A 148 -13.15 28.16 -12.46
CA LYS A 148 -13.85 27.18 -11.63
C LYS A 148 -12.94 26.43 -10.64
N VAL A 149 -11.73 26.92 -10.40
CA VAL A 149 -10.78 26.28 -9.47
C VAL A 149 -11.33 26.15 -8.05
N SER A 150 -12.11 27.16 -7.60
CA SER A 150 -12.75 27.13 -6.28
C SER A 150 -13.77 25.97 -6.13
N GLU A 151 -14.44 25.59 -7.21
CA GLU A 151 -15.34 24.42 -7.21
C GLU A 151 -14.54 23.14 -6.93
N ILE A 152 -13.39 22.96 -7.60
CA ILE A 152 -12.49 21.83 -7.39
C ILE A 152 -11.93 21.83 -5.97
N GLN A 153 -11.51 22.99 -5.43
CA GLN A 153 -10.97 23.11 -4.07
C GLN A 153 -11.98 22.70 -2.99
N ASN A 154 -13.26 22.93 -3.22
CA ASN A 154 -14.35 22.61 -2.28
C ASN A 154 -14.77 21.12 -2.30
N LEU A 155 -14.24 20.32 -3.22
CA LEU A 155 -14.52 18.89 -3.24
C LEU A 155 -13.89 18.17 -2.05
N LYS A 156 -14.57 17.18 -1.50
CA LYS A 156 -14.04 16.36 -0.39
C LYS A 156 -12.68 15.75 -0.71
N VAL A 157 -12.48 15.28 -1.95
CA VAL A 157 -11.24 14.66 -2.41
C VAL A 157 -10.08 15.69 -2.47
N ALA A 158 -10.37 16.98 -2.66
CA ALA A 158 -9.37 18.03 -2.71
C ALA A 158 -8.74 18.35 -1.34
N ALA A 159 -9.36 17.97 -0.24
CA ALA A 159 -8.84 18.25 1.10
C ALA A 159 -7.42 17.68 1.32
N ALA A 160 -7.11 16.53 0.72
CA ALA A 160 -5.79 15.92 0.77
C ALA A 160 -4.72 16.73 0.03
N TYR A 161 -5.12 17.56 -0.92
CA TYR A 161 -4.27 18.36 -1.80
C TYR A 161 -4.29 19.86 -1.49
N ALA A 162 -4.97 20.29 -0.43
CA ALA A 162 -5.17 21.71 -0.10
C ALA A 162 -3.87 22.53 -0.07
N ARG A 163 -2.78 21.95 0.41
CA ARG A 163 -1.45 22.60 0.42
C ARG A 163 -0.84 22.75 -0.97
N ASN A 164 -1.19 21.87 -1.90
CA ASN A 164 -0.64 21.86 -3.24
C ASN A 164 -1.18 23.04 -4.06
N PHE A 165 -2.43 23.45 -3.83
CA PHE A 165 -3.03 24.63 -4.49
C PHE A 165 -2.26 25.93 -4.22
N ALA A 166 -1.67 26.08 -3.03
CA ALA A 166 -0.85 27.25 -2.71
C ALA A 166 0.55 27.24 -3.37
N ILE A 167 0.99 26.07 -3.85
CA ILE A 167 2.33 25.88 -4.43
C ILE A 167 2.26 25.90 -5.95
N ASP A 168 1.33 25.12 -6.51
CA ASP A 168 1.13 24.96 -7.96
C ASP A 168 -0.33 24.55 -8.20
N GLU A 169 -1.15 25.55 -8.53
CA GLU A 169 -2.59 25.40 -8.72
C GLU A 169 -2.91 24.39 -9.83
N ARG A 170 -2.20 24.47 -10.97
CA ARG A 170 -2.43 23.59 -12.11
C ARG A 170 -2.19 22.11 -11.73
N ASN A 171 -1.04 21.83 -11.13
CA ASN A 171 -0.74 20.46 -10.72
C ASN A 171 -1.68 19.97 -9.60
N ALA A 172 -2.13 20.85 -8.71
CA ALA A 172 -3.10 20.51 -7.69
C ALA A 172 -4.47 20.14 -8.29
N VAL A 173 -4.93 20.87 -9.31
CA VAL A 173 -6.15 20.52 -10.05
C VAL A 173 -5.98 19.16 -10.73
N ILE A 174 -4.86 18.91 -11.42
CA ILE A 174 -4.56 17.60 -12.04
C ILE A 174 -4.59 16.47 -11.01
N ASP A 175 -3.97 16.65 -9.84
CA ASP A 175 -3.94 15.66 -8.78
C ASP A 175 -5.36 15.32 -8.27
N VAL A 176 -6.21 16.33 -8.14
CA VAL A 176 -7.61 16.16 -7.71
C VAL A 176 -8.42 15.45 -8.80
N LEU A 177 -8.31 15.87 -10.06
CA LEU A 177 -9.00 15.23 -11.19
C LEU A 177 -8.61 13.75 -11.33
N TYR A 178 -7.34 13.43 -11.11
CA TYR A 178 -6.83 12.04 -11.20
C TYR A 178 -7.47 11.09 -10.17
N VAL A 179 -7.82 11.58 -8.99
CA VAL A 179 -8.43 10.74 -7.93
C VAL A 179 -9.96 10.76 -7.95
N MET A 180 -10.58 11.52 -8.86
CA MET A 180 -12.01 11.52 -9.06
C MET A 180 -12.49 10.20 -9.71
N ASN A 181 -13.70 9.79 -9.40
CA ASN A 181 -14.36 8.76 -10.19
C ASN A 181 -14.74 9.29 -11.58
N ASN A 182 -14.97 8.39 -12.52
CA ASN A 182 -15.25 8.77 -13.91
C ASN A 182 -16.51 9.63 -14.09
N LYS A 183 -17.52 9.43 -13.26
CA LYS A 183 -18.78 10.17 -13.34
C LYS A 183 -18.60 11.64 -12.97
N ASP A 184 -17.88 11.87 -11.87
CA ASP A 184 -17.56 13.23 -11.42
C ASP A 184 -16.58 13.91 -12.39
N LEU A 185 -15.58 13.17 -12.90
CA LEU A 185 -14.64 13.69 -13.89
C LEU A 185 -15.34 14.14 -15.17
N ALA A 186 -16.31 13.38 -15.65
CA ALA A 186 -17.08 13.72 -16.86
C ALA A 186 -17.79 15.05 -16.74
N ALA A 187 -18.26 15.43 -15.55
CA ALA A 187 -18.91 16.73 -15.32
C ALA A 187 -17.98 17.92 -15.55
N TYR A 188 -16.66 17.75 -15.36
CA TYR A 188 -15.64 18.78 -15.58
C TYR A 188 -14.96 18.71 -16.94
N ALA A 189 -15.17 17.62 -17.69
CA ALA A 189 -14.55 17.37 -18.99
C ALA A 189 -15.46 17.79 -20.18
N THR A 190 -16.49 18.58 -19.94
CA THR A 190 -17.42 19.06 -20.98
C THR A 190 -16.66 19.84 -22.07
N GLY A 191 -16.79 19.40 -23.32
CA GLY A 191 -16.04 19.95 -24.47
C GLY A 191 -14.67 19.30 -24.69
N HIS A 192 -14.32 18.28 -23.90
CA HIS A 192 -13.07 17.51 -24.00
C HIS A 192 -13.38 16.00 -23.91
N GLU A 193 -14.41 15.56 -24.63
CA GLU A 193 -14.91 14.18 -24.61
C GLU A 193 -13.87 13.21 -25.17
N ASP A 194 -13.06 13.64 -26.14
CA ASP A 194 -11.92 12.89 -26.68
C ASP A 194 -10.84 12.60 -25.63
N VAL A 195 -10.53 13.61 -24.79
CA VAL A 195 -9.59 13.45 -23.67
C VAL A 195 -10.16 12.55 -22.59
N LEU A 196 -11.47 12.66 -22.32
CA LEU A 196 -12.15 11.77 -21.37
C LEU A 196 -12.11 10.32 -21.84
N GLU A 197 -12.33 10.08 -23.14
CA GLU A 197 -12.21 8.74 -23.73
C GLU A 197 -10.78 8.20 -23.59
N GLN A 198 -9.77 9.03 -23.85
CA GLN A 198 -8.36 8.70 -23.67
C GLN A 198 -8.06 8.32 -22.20
N ILE A 199 -8.52 9.13 -21.25
CA ILE A 199 -8.36 8.85 -19.81
C ILE A 199 -9.07 7.55 -19.42
N SER A 200 -10.27 7.32 -19.95
CA SER A 200 -11.01 6.08 -19.73
C SER A 200 -10.23 4.86 -20.25
N HIS A 201 -9.61 4.99 -21.42
CA HIS A 201 -8.75 3.95 -21.99
C HIS A 201 -7.54 3.65 -21.10
N PHE A 202 -6.84 4.67 -20.58
CA PHE A 202 -5.71 4.50 -19.66
C PHE A 202 -6.10 3.76 -18.38
N ASN A 203 -7.29 4.06 -17.87
CA ASN A 203 -7.82 3.49 -16.64
C ASN A 203 -8.47 2.11 -16.84
N ASN A 204 -8.70 1.69 -18.08
CA ASN A 204 -9.31 0.39 -18.35
C ASN A 204 -8.26 -0.72 -18.24
N PHE A 205 -8.52 -1.66 -17.36
CA PHE A 205 -7.72 -2.88 -17.22
C PHE A 205 -8.65 -4.09 -17.15
N LEU A 206 -8.58 -4.97 -18.17
CA LEU A 206 -9.45 -6.15 -18.30
C LEU A 206 -10.96 -5.82 -18.23
N GLY A 207 -11.38 -4.69 -18.78
CA GLY A 207 -12.77 -4.25 -18.74
C GLY A 207 -13.19 -3.59 -17.43
N ILE A 208 -12.29 -3.45 -16.48
CA ILE A 208 -12.52 -2.80 -15.19
C ILE A 208 -11.83 -1.43 -15.19
N ASN A 209 -12.56 -0.39 -14.80
CA ASN A 209 -11.97 0.92 -14.59
C ASN A 209 -11.28 0.99 -13.22
N ILE A 210 -9.95 1.03 -13.22
CA ILE A 210 -9.12 1.03 -11.99
C ILE A 210 -9.16 2.36 -11.22
N ALA A 211 -9.67 3.44 -11.81
CA ALA A 211 -9.89 4.71 -11.10
C ALA A 211 -11.08 4.61 -10.13
N ASN A 212 -12.00 3.68 -10.36
CA ASN A 212 -13.17 3.49 -9.52
C ASN A 212 -12.86 2.55 -8.33
N SER A 213 -13.34 2.91 -7.14
CA SER A 213 -13.27 1.99 -6.01
C SER A 213 -14.25 0.81 -6.20
N PRO A 214 -13.95 -0.39 -5.66
CA PRO A 214 -14.87 -1.53 -5.77
C PRO A 214 -16.28 -1.23 -5.26
N SER A 215 -16.41 -0.45 -4.18
CA SER A 215 -17.73 -0.07 -3.65
C SER A 215 -18.49 0.87 -4.57
N PHE A 216 -17.80 1.80 -5.23
CA PHE A 216 -18.42 2.66 -6.25
C PHE A 216 -18.91 1.81 -7.43
N MET A 217 -18.07 0.89 -7.94
CA MET A 217 -18.44 0.00 -9.05
C MET A 217 -19.65 -0.88 -8.71
N ILE A 218 -19.70 -1.41 -7.49
CA ILE A 218 -20.84 -2.23 -7.04
C ILE A 218 -22.12 -1.37 -6.98
N SER A 219 -22.04 -0.18 -6.40
CA SER A 219 -23.18 0.73 -6.30
C SER A 219 -23.67 1.19 -7.67
N ASP A 220 -22.76 1.54 -8.56
CA ASP A 220 -23.08 1.98 -9.92
C ASP A 220 -23.67 0.85 -10.75
N ALA A 221 -23.09 -0.35 -10.69
CA ALA A 221 -23.60 -1.53 -11.38
C ALA A 221 -24.94 -2.03 -10.82
N TRP A 222 -25.23 -1.81 -9.53
CA TRP A 222 -26.51 -2.16 -8.92
C TRP A 222 -27.64 -1.22 -9.34
N ASN A 223 -27.32 0.09 -9.47
CA ASN A 223 -28.28 1.13 -9.82
C ASN A 223 -28.27 1.47 -11.32
N ALA A 224 -27.70 0.63 -12.18
CA ALA A 224 -27.61 0.89 -13.62
C ALA A 224 -28.99 0.92 -14.28
N GLU A 225 -29.17 1.82 -15.23
CA GLU A 225 -30.35 1.88 -16.07
C GLU A 225 -30.49 0.57 -16.87
N GLY A 226 -31.58 -0.18 -16.66
CA GLY A 226 -31.78 -1.51 -17.25
C GLY A 226 -31.64 -2.68 -16.29
N GLY A 227 -31.31 -2.40 -15.01
CA GLY A 227 -31.21 -3.38 -13.93
C GLY A 227 -29.79 -3.73 -13.55
N PRO A 228 -29.59 -4.49 -12.46
CA PRO A 228 -28.30 -4.79 -11.89
C PRO A 228 -27.35 -5.51 -12.87
N GLN A 229 -26.19 -4.96 -13.09
CA GLN A 229 -25.14 -5.55 -13.95
C GLN A 229 -24.28 -6.53 -13.13
N ILE A 230 -24.78 -7.75 -12.94
CA ILE A 230 -24.19 -8.77 -12.05
C ILE A 230 -22.73 -9.09 -12.43
N LEU A 231 -22.40 -9.10 -13.71
CA LEU A 231 -21.03 -9.39 -14.17
C LEU A 231 -20.03 -8.34 -13.68
N LEU A 232 -20.40 -7.06 -13.69
CA LEU A 232 -19.53 -5.98 -13.18
C LEU A 232 -19.40 -6.04 -11.65
N ILE A 233 -20.45 -6.44 -10.94
CA ILE A 233 -20.42 -6.64 -9.48
C ILE A 233 -19.44 -7.78 -9.14
N ILE A 234 -19.53 -8.90 -9.87
CA ILE A 234 -18.60 -10.03 -9.69
C ILE A 234 -17.16 -9.59 -9.99
N ALA A 235 -16.93 -8.85 -11.07
CA ALA A 235 -15.62 -8.33 -11.42
C ALA A 235 -15.05 -7.37 -10.35
N ALA A 236 -15.88 -6.49 -9.79
CA ALA A 236 -15.49 -5.58 -8.71
C ALA A 236 -15.12 -6.32 -7.41
N LEU A 237 -15.79 -7.45 -7.12
CA LEU A 237 -15.50 -8.29 -5.94
C LEU A 237 -14.29 -9.22 -6.15
N LEU A 238 -13.98 -9.58 -7.40
CA LEU A 238 -12.90 -10.53 -7.71
C LEU A 238 -11.54 -10.06 -7.19
N ILE A 239 -11.21 -8.78 -7.38
CA ILE A 239 -9.91 -8.22 -6.97
C ILE A 239 -9.71 -8.28 -5.45
N PRO A 240 -10.64 -7.77 -4.61
CA PRO A 240 -10.54 -7.90 -3.16
C PRO A 240 -10.51 -9.35 -2.68
N LEU A 241 -11.32 -10.24 -3.26
CA LEU A 241 -11.36 -11.65 -2.89
C LEU A 241 -10.04 -12.37 -3.25
N LEU A 242 -9.50 -12.11 -4.44
CA LEU A 242 -8.20 -12.66 -4.86
C LEU A 242 -7.07 -12.14 -3.96
N SER A 243 -7.11 -10.87 -3.58
CA SER A 243 -6.17 -10.28 -2.63
C SER A 243 -6.27 -10.96 -1.24
N ALA A 244 -7.47 -11.15 -0.73
CA ALA A 244 -7.70 -11.84 0.55
C ALA A 244 -7.23 -13.30 0.48
N PHE A 245 -7.52 -14.00 -0.61
CA PHE A 245 -7.10 -15.38 -0.82
C PHE A 245 -5.57 -15.50 -0.90
N THR A 246 -4.90 -14.64 -1.67
CA THR A 246 -3.44 -14.66 -1.78
C THR A 246 -2.78 -14.32 -0.44
N GLN A 247 -3.35 -13.39 0.33
CA GLN A 247 -2.86 -13.07 1.68
C GLN A 247 -3.06 -14.24 2.64
N TRP A 248 -4.22 -14.89 2.62
CA TRP A 248 -4.47 -16.09 3.42
C TRP A 248 -3.49 -17.23 3.07
N LEU A 249 -3.26 -17.46 1.76
CA LEU A 249 -2.30 -18.45 1.29
C LEU A 249 -0.88 -18.12 1.75
N ASN A 250 -0.48 -16.86 1.66
CA ASN A 250 0.82 -16.38 2.13
C ASN A 250 1.01 -16.66 3.62
N VAL A 251 0.02 -16.35 4.46
CA VAL A 251 0.06 -16.64 5.90
C VAL A 251 0.14 -18.16 6.17
N LYS A 252 -0.61 -18.96 5.42
CA LYS A 252 -0.57 -20.44 5.57
C LYS A 252 0.76 -21.05 5.16
N LEU A 253 1.41 -20.50 4.14
CA LEU A 253 2.71 -20.98 3.65
C LEU A 253 3.89 -20.44 4.46
N MET A 254 3.68 -19.42 5.28
CA MET A 254 4.72 -18.97 6.21
C MET A 254 5.00 -20.08 7.24
N PRO A 255 6.30 -20.38 7.54
CA PRO A 255 6.65 -21.24 8.63
C PRO A 255 5.98 -20.70 9.91
N GLN A 256 5.05 -21.45 10.47
CA GLN A 256 4.41 -21.06 11.72
C GLN A 256 5.51 -20.95 12.78
N GLN A 257 5.74 -19.75 13.27
CA GLN A 257 6.42 -19.60 14.56
C GLN A 257 5.59 -20.42 15.56
N ALA A 258 6.24 -21.34 16.27
CA ALA A 258 5.57 -22.17 17.25
C ALA A 258 4.61 -21.29 18.07
N GLN A 259 3.32 -21.64 18.05
CA GLN A 259 2.29 -20.89 18.75
C GLN A 259 2.74 -20.72 20.19
N GLN A 260 3.02 -19.49 20.58
CA GLN A 260 3.23 -19.16 21.98
C GLN A 260 1.89 -19.40 22.67
N ASP A 261 1.92 -20.27 23.68
CA ASP A 261 0.81 -20.37 24.63
C ASP A 261 0.54 -18.95 25.16
N ASP A 262 -0.66 -18.44 24.90
CA ASP A 262 -1.09 -17.04 25.18
C ASP A 262 -0.93 -16.60 26.65
N LYS A 263 -0.54 -17.51 27.53
CA LYS A 263 -0.43 -17.28 28.98
C LYS A 263 0.91 -16.68 29.45
N ASN A 264 1.95 -16.62 28.58
CA ASN A 264 3.30 -16.18 28.99
C ASN A 264 3.96 -15.22 27.97
N VAL A 265 3.19 -14.39 27.32
CA VAL A 265 3.72 -13.34 26.45
C VAL A 265 4.32 -12.25 27.33
N SER A 266 5.63 -11.95 27.18
CA SER A 266 6.23 -10.82 27.88
C SER A 266 5.48 -9.52 27.52
N ASP A 267 5.30 -8.61 28.50
CA ASP A 267 4.57 -7.33 28.29
C ASP A 267 5.05 -6.56 27.05
N GLN A 268 6.30 -6.75 26.65
CA GLN A 268 6.91 -6.13 25.48
C GLN A 268 6.43 -6.77 24.17
N GLN A 269 6.18 -8.07 24.17
CA GLN A 269 5.62 -8.81 23.05
C GLN A 269 4.10 -8.61 22.96
N ALA A 270 3.41 -8.52 24.11
CA ALA A 270 1.99 -8.17 24.19
C ALA A 270 1.76 -6.74 23.68
N SER A 271 2.61 -5.78 24.06
CA SER A 271 2.54 -4.40 23.56
C SER A 271 2.83 -4.31 22.05
N MET A 272 3.76 -5.11 21.55
CA MET A 272 4.06 -5.16 20.09
C MET A 272 2.92 -5.83 19.30
N GLN A 273 2.32 -6.91 19.82
CA GLN A 273 1.12 -7.53 19.23
C GLN A 273 -0.09 -6.61 19.30
N GLN A 274 -0.25 -5.89 20.41
CA GLN A 274 -1.33 -4.91 20.61
C GLN A 274 -1.15 -3.72 19.67
N SER A 275 0.09 -3.25 19.49
CA SER A 275 0.42 -2.20 18.50
C SER A 275 0.15 -2.65 17.07
N MET A 276 0.50 -3.88 16.70
CA MET A 276 0.19 -4.44 15.37
C MET A 276 -1.32 -4.63 15.16
N LYS A 277 -2.06 -5.12 16.17
CA LYS A 277 -3.54 -5.19 16.13
C LYS A 277 -4.15 -3.79 16.00
N THR A 278 -3.66 -2.81 16.76
CA THR A 278 -4.15 -1.42 16.74
C THR A 278 -3.84 -0.76 15.39
N VAL A 279 -2.64 -0.94 14.82
CA VAL A 279 -2.28 -0.42 13.49
C VAL A 279 -3.14 -1.06 12.41
N SER A 280 -3.38 -2.37 12.47
CA SER A 280 -4.28 -3.05 11.54
C SER A 280 -5.73 -2.55 11.64
N TYR A 281 -6.22 -2.30 12.87
CA TYR A 281 -7.57 -1.79 13.13
C TYR A 281 -7.72 -0.32 12.74
N THR A 282 -6.72 0.51 13.02
CA THR A 282 -6.72 1.93 12.63
C THR A 282 -6.56 2.11 11.13
N HIS A 283 -5.82 1.24 10.44
CA HIS A 283 -5.72 1.25 8.99
C HIS A 283 -7.05 0.90 8.31
N LEU A 284 -7.76 -0.10 8.83
CA LEU A 284 -9.12 -0.44 8.38
C LEU A 284 -10.11 0.70 8.65
N ARG A 285 -10.04 1.30 9.85
CA ARG A 285 -10.94 2.39 10.25
C ARG A 285 -10.64 3.72 9.56
N ALA A 286 -9.37 4.03 9.27
CA ALA A 286 -8.99 5.21 8.49
C ALA A 286 -9.50 5.13 7.03
N HIS A 287 -9.62 3.93 6.48
CA HIS A 287 -10.27 3.72 5.18
C HIS A 287 -11.80 3.91 5.23
N GLU A 288 -12.43 3.67 6.39
CA GLU A 288 -13.87 3.91 6.55
C GLU A 288 -14.19 5.39 6.85
N THR A 289 -13.36 6.09 7.62
CA THR A 289 -13.60 7.50 7.99
C THR A 289 -13.25 8.51 6.88
N LEU A 290 -12.49 8.13 5.87
CA LEU A 290 -12.31 8.94 4.66
C LEU A 290 -13.49 8.82 3.67
N ARG A 291 -14.54 8.09 4.06
CA ARG A 291 -15.74 7.78 3.24
C ARG A 291 -17.02 8.50 3.66
N HIS A 292 -16.98 9.30 4.71
CA HIS A 292 -18.17 10.09 5.15
C HIS A 292 -17.92 11.60 4.99
#